data_0bd4b9f1ecb243db382b7f41916b39be
#
_entry.id   0bd4b9f1ecb243db382b7f41916b39be
#
_cell.length_a   1.000
_cell.length_b   1.000
_cell.length_c   1.000
_cell.angle_alpha   90.00
_cell.angle_beta   90.00
_cell.angle_gamma   90.00
#
_symmetry.space_group_name_H-M   'P 1'
#
loop_
_entity.id
_entity.type
_entity.pdbx_description
1 polymer ?
#
loop_
_entity_poly.entity_id
_entity_poly.type
_entity_poly.pdbx_seq_one_letter_code
_entity_poly.pdbx_strand_id
1 'polypeptide(L)'
;MGDIRRRGVVALGVTGLVAPLTLALTAAPAQAASCTTQTGPYQKQVEKFLGRPVDGKQSAADCSAIQAFQNKHGITPAIGYAGPVTWGVMDLMIKQKAVGNNPDKDGACPVNKGRIACVNLTLQLSWIQDGKKLVYGPVPVRTGRKGYATRTGLKKIYWRDINHVSTVYNVPMPYSQFFDGGQAFHSVNLSMWNPPGSHGCVNMTTKDAKAYWSLLKKGDDVFVYGRKPGT
;
A
#
# COMPACT_ATOMS: atom_id res chain seq x y z
N MET A 1 6.20 18.00 93.29
CA MET A 1 7.49 18.71 93.32
C MET A 1 8.42 17.87 92.42
N GLY A 2 8.74 18.26 91.26
CA GLY A 2 9.65 17.50 90.40
C GLY A 2 9.51 17.94 88.95
N ASP A 3 10.26 18.85 88.58
CA ASP A 3 10.37 19.53 87.31
C ASP A 3 11.00 18.58 86.25
N ILE A 4 10.29 18.22 85.21
CA ILE A 4 10.82 17.39 84.10
C ILE A 4 11.00 18.26 82.87
N ARG A 5 12.24 18.65 82.64
CA ARG A 5 12.69 19.35 81.43
C ARG A 5 12.56 18.45 80.19
N ARG A 6 11.74 18.87 79.25
CA ARG A 6 11.65 18.26 77.90
C ARG A 6 12.82 18.78 77.05
N ARG A 7 13.69 17.85 76.64
CA ARG A 7 14.69 18.10 75.60
C ARG A 7 14.06 17.98 74.22
N GLY A 8 14.02 19.04 73.46
CA GLY A 8 13.60 19.04 72.08
C GLY A 8 14.65 18.39 71.18
N VAL A 9 14.23 17.42 70.38
CA VAL A 9 15.03 16.80 69.34
C VAL A 9 14.71 17.57 68.05
N VAL A 10 15.70 18.25 67.47
CA VAL A 10 15.62 18.87 66.18
C VAL A 10 15.93 17.81 65.12
N ALA A 11 14.92 17.38 64.35
CA ALA A 11 15.10 16.51 63.19
C ALA A 11 15.43 17.39 61.98
N LEU A 12 16.64 17.29 61.46
CA LEU A 12 17.04 17.84 60.16
C LEU A 12 16.46 16.93 59.04
N GLY A 13 15.41 17.42 58.37
CA GLY A 13 14.87 16.77 57.19
C GLY A 13 15.76 17.09 55.98
N VAL A 14 16.43 16.07 55.45
CA VAL A 14 17.11 16.13 54.14
C VAL A 14 16.07 15.83 53.05
N THR A 15 15.58 16.88 52.41
CA THR A 15 14.77 16.76 51.20
C THR A 15 15.65 16.48 49.99
N GLY A 16 15.78 15.20 49.65
CA GLY A 16 16.42 14.79 48.39
C GLY A 16 15.52 15.11 47.20
N LEU A 17 15.89 16.06 46.38
CA LEU A 17 15.29 16.31 45.07
C LEU A 17 15.70 15.18 44.11
N VAL A 18 14.81 14.24 43.87
CA VAL A 18 14.95 13.26 42.77
C VAL A 18 14.41 13.91 41.51
N ALA A 19 15.30 14.43 40.67
CA ALA A 19 14.94 14.86 39.33
C ALA A 19 14.68 13.64 38.42
N PRO A 20 13.55 13.56 37.71
CA PRO A 20 13.34 12.48 36.76
C PRO A 20 14.26 12.69 35.55
N LEU A 21 15.16 11.73 35.33
CA LEU A 21 15.98 11.67 34.13
C LEU A 21 15.10 11.21 32.97
N THR A 22 14.52 12.16 32.20
CA THR A 22 13.81 11.85 30.96
C THR A 22 14.85 11.53 29.90
N LEU A 23 15.04 10.23 29.61
CA LEU A 23 15.75 9.80 28.39
C LEU A 23 14.89 10.21 27.19
N ALA A 24 15.22 11.30 26.54
CA ALA A 24 14.73 11.62 25.21
C ALA A 24 15.37 10.64 24.23
N LEU A 25 14.60 9.60 23.83
CA LEU A 25 14.94 8.77 22.68
C LEU A 25 14.85 9.64 21.43
N THR A 26 15.96 10.28 21.05
CA THR A 26 16.10 10.89 19.73
C THR A 26 16.16 9.75 18.72
N ALA A 27 15.02 9.52 18.01
CA ALA A 27 15.05 8.68 16.82
C ALA A 27 16.07 9.30 15.85
N ALA A 28 17.17 8.59 15.60
CA ALA A 28 18.13 8.99 14.59
C ALA A 28 17.37 9.10 13.26
N PRO A 29 17.57 10.17 12.46
CA PRO A 29 16.97 10.26 11.14
C PRO A 29 17.41 9.05 10.34
N ALA A 30 16.43 8.33 9.74
CA ALA A 30 16.73 7.23 8.84
C ALA A 30 17.65 7.79 7.74
N GLN A 31 18.91 7.37 7.75
CA GLN A 31 19.88 7.80 6.74
C GLN A 31 19.35 7.35 5.39
N ALA A 32 19.08 8.32 4.49
CA ALA A 32 18.72 8.01 3.10
C ALA A 32 19.84 7.13 2.52
N ALA A 33 19.47 5.99 1.93
CA ALA A 33 20.43 5.11 1.32
C ALA A 33 21.28 5.89 0.31
N SER A 34 22.60 5.65 0.29
CA SER A 34 23.48 6.33 -0.66
C SER A 34 23.09 6.03 -2.10
N CYS A 35 23.18 7.02 -2.95
CA CYS A 35 22.96 6.89 -4.38
C CYS A 35 23.96 5.93 -5.03
N THR A 36 23.45 4.99 -5.84
CA THR A 36 24.34 4.13 -6.64
C THR A 36 24.87 4.87 -7.87
N THR A 37 26.11 4.57 -8.22
CA THR A 37 26.71 4.98 -9.50
C THR A 37 26.50 3.93 -10.61
N GLN A 38 25.91 2.77 -10.27
CA GLN A 38 25.71 1.68 -11.20
C GLN A 38 24.54 1.97 -12.16
N THR A 39 24.81 1.90 -13.47
CA THR A 39 23.80 1.94 -14.52
C THR A 39 22.98 0.64 -14.50
N GLY A 40 21.66 0.78 -14.42
CA GLY A 40 20.74 -0.36 -14.44
C GLY A 40 20.38 -0.79 -15.86
N PRO A 41 19.87 -2.04 -16.03
CA PRO A 41 19.51 -2.58 -17.35
C PRO A 41 18.33 -1.83 -18.01
N TYR A 42 17.57 -1.06 -17.25
CA TYR A 42 16.43 -0.28 -17.73
C TYR A 42 16.65 1.22 -17.67
N GLN A 43 17.93 1.66 -17.70
CA GLN A 43 18.28 3.07 -17.50
C GLN A 43 17.52 4.00 -18.45
N LYS A 44 17.59 3.76 -19.77
CA LYS A 44 16.91 4.59 -20.78
C LYS A 44 15.39 4.66 -20.60
N GLN A 45 14.76 3.52 -20.27
CA GLN A 45 13.32 3.47 -20.04
C GLN A 45 12.91 4.28 -18.82
N VAL A 46 13.69 4.16 -17.74
CA VAL A 46 13.47 4.87 -16.48
C VAL A 46 13.70 6.36 -16.64
N GLU A 47 14.76 6.78 -17.32
CA GLU A 47 15.02 8.18 -17.69
C GLU A 47 13.85 8.76 -18.48
N LYS A 48 13.40 8.07 -19.52
CA LYS A 48 12.23 8.48 -20.32
C LYS A 48 10.98 8.66 -19.47
N PHE A 49 10.69 7.71 -18.56
CA PHE A 49 9.54 7.78 -17.68
C PHE A 49 9.60 8.98 -16.71
N LEU A 50 10.79 9.30 -16.20
CA LEU A 50 11.04 10.39 -15.26
C LEU A 50 11.26 11.76 -15.95
N GLY A 51 11.20 11.82 -17.30
CA GLY A 51 11.47 13.05 -18.05
C GLY A 51 12.92 13.52 -17.96
N ARG A 52 13.87 12.57 -17.79
CA ARG A 52 15.31 12.84 -17.74
C ARG A 52 15.94 12.76 -19.13
N PRO A 53 17.14 13.33 -19.34
CA PRO A 53 17.92 13.06 -20.54
C PRO A 53 18.11 11.56 -20.76
N VAL A 54 17.78 11.05 -21.95
CA VAL A 54 17.78 9.60 -22.25
C VAL A 54 19.13 9.22 -22.86
N ASP A 55 20.18 9.19 -22.06
CA ASP A 55 21.51 8.80 -22.52
C ASP A 55 21.88 7.34 -22.15
N GLY A 56 21.14 6.76 -21.19
CA GLY A 56 21.36 5.39 -20.72
C GLY A 56 22.56 5.26 -19.78
N LYS A 57 23.01 6.37 -19.18
CA LYS A 57 24.11 6.41 -18.21
C LYS A 57 23.59 6.91 -16.87
N GLN A 58 24.04 6.28 -15.81
CA GLN A 58 23.69 6.73 -14.46
C GLN A 58 24.45 8.01 -14.11
N SER A 59 23.73 9.08 -13.83
CA SER A 59 24.23 10.31 -13.23
C SER A 59 23.75 10.49 -11.79
N ALA A 60 24.34 11.41 -11.05
CA ALA A 60 23.86 11.75 -9.70
C ALA A 60 22.42 12.29 -9.73
N ALA A 61 22.06 13.03 -10.77
CA ALA A 61 20.71 13.57 -10.94
C ALA A 61 19.70 12.48 -11.30
N ASP A 62 20.07 11.46 -12.08
CA ASP A 62 19.21 10.31 -12.36
C ASP A 62 19.03 9.46 -11.13
N CYS A 63 20.11 9.19 -10.40
CA CYS A 63 20.03 8.47 -9.13
C CYS A 63 19.04 9.15 -8.16
N SER A 64 19.15 10.46 -7.97
CA SER A 64 18.25 11.20 -7.07
C SER A 64 16.79 11.11 -7.51
N ALA A 65 16.53 11.23 -8.82
CA ALA A 65 15.17 11.12 -9.39
C ALA A 65 14.59 9.71 -9.22
N ILE A 66 15.40 8.68 -9.49
CA ILE A 66 15.01 7.27 -9.32
C ILE A 66 14.77 6.96 -7.84
N GLN A 67 15.65 7.42 -6.95
CA GLN A 67 15.52 7.24 -5.51
C GLN A 67 14.23 7.90 -4.97
N ALA A 68 13.91 9.11 -5.42
CA ALA A 68 12.66 9.79 -5.05
C ALA A 68 11.42 8.97 -5.50
N PHE A 69 11.45 8.42 -6.71
CA PHE A 69 10.40 7.52 -7.20
C PHE A 69 10.30 6.24 -6.36
N GLN A 70 11.43 5.60 -6.06
CA GLN A 70 11.49 4.39 -5.24
C GLN A 70 10.91 4.62 -3.84
N ASN A 71 11.32 5.71 -3.18
CA ASN A 71 10.80 6.10 -1.87
C ASN A 71 9.28 6.34 -1.90
N LYS A 72 8.80 7.10 -2.90
CA LYS A 72 7.36 7.38 -3.08
C LYS A 72 6.52 6.11 -3.21
N HIS A 73 7.06 5.08 -3.84
CA HIS A 73 6.33 3.85 -4.12
C HIS A 73 6.74 2.67 -3.22
N GLY A 74 7.58 2.90 -2.22
CA GLY A 74 8.02 1.88 -1.26
C GLY A 74 8.85 0.78 -1.89
N ILE A 75 9.61 1.09 -2.94
CA ILE A 75 10.57 0.16 -3.57
C ILE A 75 11.85 0.18 -2.75
N THR A 76 12.22 -0.95 -2.17
CA THR A 76 13.40 -1.07 -1.30
C THR A 76 14.38 -2.11 -1.84
N PRO A 77 15.70 -1.84 -1.74
CA PRO A 77 16.33 -0.61 -1.26
C PRO A 77 16.17 0.56 -2.25
N ALA A 78 15.92 1.77 -1.73
CA ALA A 78 15.80 2.98 -2.54
C ALA A 78 17.19 3.60 -2.78
N ILE A 79 17.97 2.95 -3.63
CA ILE A 79 19.36 3.33 -3.94
C ILE A 79 19.53 4.05 -5.29
N GLY A 80 18.40 4.39 -5.95
CA GLY A 80 18.44 5.05 -7.25
C GLY A 80 18.83 4.15 -8.42
N TYR A 81 18.64 2.81 -8.30
CA TYR A 81 18.99 1.84 -9.34
C TYR A 81 17.84 1.62 -10.33
N ALA A 82 18.11 1.77 -11.63
CA ALA A 82 17.15 1.49 -12.72
C ALA A 82 17.04 -0.02 -13.00
N GLY A 83 16.67 -0.78 -11.95
CA GLY A 83 16.55 -2.23 -11.99
C GLY A 83 15.16 -2.74 -12.41
N PRO A 84 15.01 -4.10 -12.47
CA PRO A 84 13.75 -4.73 -12.90
C PRO A 84 12.54 -4.35 -12.06
N VAL A 85 12.68 -4.20 -10.75
CA VAL A 85 11.56 -3.83 -9.86
C VAL A 85 11.11 -2.39 -10.12
N THR A 86 12.05 -1.45 -10.21
CA THR A 86 11.75 -0.03 -10.51
C THR A 86 11.06 0.11 -11.87
N TRP A 87 11.63 -0.52 -12.90
CA TRP A 87 11.03 -0.50 -14.23
C TRP A 87 9.67 -1.21 -14.27
N GLY A 88 9.52 -2.36 -13.62
CA GLY A 88 8.26 -3.09 -13.58
C GLY A 88 7.11 -2.28 -12.98
N VAL A 89 7.38 -1.43 -11.99
CA VAL A 89 6.39 -0.50 -11.43
C VAL A 89 6.06 0.61 -12.46
N MET A 90 7.04 1.20 -13.10
CA MET A 90 6.83 2.25 -14.11
C MET A 90 6.07 1.73 -15.34
N ASP A 91 6.44 0.57 -15.84
CA ASP A 91 5.77 -0.11 -16.97
C ASP A 91 4.31 -0.42 -16.65
N LEU A 92 4.03 -0.88 -15.42
CA LEU A 92 2.65 -1.07 -14.96
C LEU A 92 1.86 0.24 -14.96
N MET A 93 2.44 1.33 -14.48
CA MET A 93 1.79 2.65 -14.51
C MET A 93 1.50 3.13 -15.94
N ILE A 94 2.42 2.89 -16.87
CA ILE A 94 2.22 3.20 -18.30
C ILE A 94 1.03 2.40 -18.85
N LYS A 95 1.00 1.11 -18.59
CA LYS A 95 -0.10 0.21 -19.03
C LYS A 95 -1.44 0.61 -18.44
N GLN A 96 -1.48 0.94 -17.15
CA GLN A 96 -2.69 1.43 -16.48
C GLN A 96 -3.19 2.74 -17.09
N LYS A 97 -2.30 3.69 -17.36
CA LYS A 97 -2.65 4.95 -18.02
C LYS A 97 -3.20 4.75 -19.44
N ALA A 98 -2.67 3.78 -20.17
CA ALA A 98 -3.11 3.46 -21.54
C ALA A 98 -4.53 2.85 -21.59
N VAL A 99 -5.04 2.28 -20.50
CA VAL A 99 -6.42 1.76 -20.40
C VAL A 99 -7.46 2.88 -20.50
N GLY A 100 -7.16 4.07 -19.98
CA GLY A 100 -8.11 5.19 -19.96
C GLY A 100 -9.39 4.83 -19.20
N ASN A 101 -10.54 5.17 -19.78
CA ASN A 101 -11.86 4.93 -19.19
C ASN A 101 -12.53 3.62 -19.68
N ASN A 102 -11.81 2.76 -20.38
CA ASN A 102 -12.34 1.47 -20.87
C ASN A 102 -11.53 0.30 -20.27
N PRO A 103 -11.74 -0.05 -18.99
CA PRO A 103 -10.99 -1.12 -18.34
C PRO A 103 -11.32 -2.52 -18.83
N ASP A 104 -12.47 -2.69 -19.45
CA ASP A 104 -12.98 -3.97 -19.98
C ASP A 104 -12.90 -4.03 -21.51
N LYS A 105 -11.85 -3.45 -22.08
CA LYS A 105 -11.67 -3.45 -23.55
C LYS A 105 -11.72 -4.87 -24.15
N ASP A 106 -11.26 -5.85 -23.38
CA ASP A 106 -11.20 -7.25 -23.81
C ASP A 106 -12.51 -8.01 -23.52
N GLY A 107 -13.53 -7.34 -22.92
CA GLY A 107 -14.82 -7.94 -22.61
C GLY A 107 -14.77 -9.09 -21.61
N ALA A 108 -13.77 -9.11 -20.74
CA ALA A 108 -13.57 -10.19 -19.77
C ALA A 108 -14.53 -10.12 -18.58
N CYS A 109 -14.93 -8.93 -18.17
CA CYS A 109 -15.83 -8.73 -17.05
C CYS A 109 -17.28 -9.06 -17.42
N PRO A 110 -17.99 -9.94 -16.67
CA PRO A 110 -19.36 -10.34 -17.01
C PRO A 110 -20.35 -9.18 -17.03
N VAL A 111 -21.08 -9.02 -18.14
CA VAL A 111 -22.09 -7.93 -18.31
C VAL A 111 -23.51 -8.34 -17.94
N ASN A 112 -23.75 -9.61 -17.58
CA ASN A 112 -25.06 -10.18 -17.27
C ASN A 112 -25.29 -10.41 -15.76
N LYS A 113 -24.51 -9.73 -14.89
CA LYS A 113 -24.56 -9.90 -13.43
C LYS A 113 -25.18 -8.72 -12.67
N GLY A 114 -25.65 -7.70 -13.40
CA GLY A 114 -26.00 -6.42 -12.78
C GLY A 114 -24.75 -5.71 -12.26
N ARG A 115 -24.80 -5.23 -11.02
CA ARG A 115 -23.64 -4.57 -10.42
C ARG A 115 -22.57 -5.58 -10.01
N ILE A 116 -21.36 -5.38 -10.51
CA ILE A 116 -20.23 -6.27 -10.30
C ILE A 116 -18.94 -5.47 -10.15
N ALA A 117 -18.07 -5.91 -9.23
CA ALA A 117 -16.69 -5.43 -9.16
C ALA A 117 -15.78 -6.35 -9.98
N CYS A 118 -15.01 -5.80 -10.91
CA CYS A 118 -14.02 -6.55 -11.66
C CYS A 118 -12.60 -6.18 -11.23
N VAL A 119 -11.73 -7.19 -11.18
CA VAL A 119 -10.32 -7.07 -10.81
C VAL A 119 -9.46 -7.71 -11.90
N ASN A 120 -8.69 -6.88 -12.61
CA ASN A 120 -7.71 -7.34 -13.57
C ASN A 120 -6.35 -7.46 -12.86
N LEU A 121 -5.92 -8.68 -12.58
CA LEU A 121 -4.65 -8.95 -11.90
C LEU A 121 -3.44 -8.59 -12.75
N THR A 122 -3.53 -8.73 -14.07
CA THR A 122 -2.43 -8.41 -14.99
C THR A 122 -2.14 -6.91 -15.01
N LEU A 123 -3.18 -6.11 -15.00
CA LEU A 123 -3.09 -4.65 -15.01
C LEU A 123 -3.12 -4.02 -13.62
N GLN A 124 -3.36 -4.81 -12.56
CA GLN A 124 -3.54 -4.31 -11.19
C GLN A 124 -4.55 -3.14 -11.16
N LEU A 125 -5.68 -3.35 -11.82
CA LEU A 125 -6.81 -2.41 -11.89
C LEU A 125 -8.08 -3.08 -11.36
N SER A 126 -8.95 -2.27 -10.77
CA SER A 126 -10.29 -2.69 -10.39
C SER A 126 -11.32 -1.61 -10.77
N TRP A 127 -12.54 -2.02 -11.12
CA TRP A 127 -13.65 -1.14 -11.44
C TRP A 127 -14.98 -1.76 -11.03
N ILE A 128 -16.00 -0.95 -10.98
CA ILE A 128 -17.39 -1.39 -10.78
C ILE A 128 -18.16 -1.07 -12.05
N GLN A 129 -18.91 -2.03 -12.57
CA GLN A 129 -19.83 -1.84 -13.69
C GLN A 129 -21.22 -2.36 -13.36
N ASP A 130 -22.22 -1.90 -14.14
CA ASP A 130 -23.59 -2.41 -14.15
C ASP A 130 -23.96 -2.69 -15.60
N GLY A 131 -24.05 -3.96 -15.96
CA GLY A 131 -24.02 -4.36 -17.34
C GLY A 131 -22.74 -3.88 -18.04
N LYS A 132 -22.89 -3.11 -19.14
CA LYS A 132 -21.76 -2.49 -19.88
C LYS A 132 -21.40 -1.10 -19.37
N LYS A 133 -22.16 -0.54 -18.42
CA LYS A 133 -21.94 0.82 -17.93
C LYS A 133 -20.89 0.81 -16.83
N LEU A 134 -19.79 1.54 -17.03
CA LEU A 134 -18.82 1.82 -15.98
C LEU A 134 -19.47 2.71 -14.91
N VAL A 135 -19.45 2.24 -13.66
CA VAL A 135 -20.01 2.95 -12.50
C VAL A 135 -18.92 3.65 -11.70
N TYR A 136 -17.75 3.01 -11.54
CA TYR A 136 -16.63 3.56 -10.81
C TYR A 136 -15.30 2.98 -11.27
N GLY A 137 -14.25 3.78 -11.28
CA GLY A 137 -12.93 3.36 -11.71
C GLY A 137 -12.67 3.64 -13.20
N PRO A 138 -11.67 2.97 -13.82
CA PRO A 138 -10.75 2.03 -13.17
C PRO A 138 -9.82 2.70 -12.16
N VAL A 139 -9.50 1.98 -11.09
CA VAL A 139 -8.57 2.44 -10.06
C VAL A 139 -7.42 1.45 -9.88
N PRO A 140 -6.20 1.93 -9.62
CA PRO A 140 -5.09 1.07 -9.28
C PRO A 140 -5.35 0.31 -7.98
N VAL A 141 -4.99 -0.97 -7.97
CA VAL A 141 -5.08 -1.84 -6.80
C VAL A 141 -3.78 -2.58 -6.57
N ARG A 142 -3.57 -3.05 -5.35
CA ARG A 142 -2.42 -3.85 -4.97
C ARG A 142 -2.91 -5.23 -4.51
N THR A 143 -2.71 -6.24 -5.35
CA THR A 143 -3.19 -7.60 -5.10
C THR A 143 -2.12 -8.53 -4.54
N GLY A 144 -2.46 -9.78 -4.34
CA GLY A 144 -1.60 -10.80 -3.74
C GLY A 144 -0.22 -10.91 -4.36
N ARG A 145 0.79 -11.23 -3.53
CA ARG A 145 2.16 -11.54 -3.95
C ARG A 145 2.34 -13.02 -4.23
N LYS A 146 3.51 -13.42 -4.71
CA LYS A 146 3.90 -14.83 -4.89
C LYS A 146 3.65 -15.63 -3.61
N GLY A 147 3.03 -16.79 -3.72
CA GLY A 147 2.60 -17.63 -2.60
C GLY A 147 1.30 -17.20 -1.91
N TYR A 148 0.78 -16.00 -2.23
CA TYR A 148 -0.45 -15.44 -1.66
C TYR A 148 -1.31 -14.79 -2.75
N ALA A 149 -1.41 -15.42 -3.91
CA ALA A 149 -2.14 -14.85 -5.04
C ALA A 149 -3.61 -14.55 -4.70
N THR A 150 -4.12 -13.43 -5.21
CA THR A 150 -5.57 -13.19 -5.22
C THR A 150 -6.20 -14.21 -6.16
N ARG A 151 -7.16 -14.99 -5.64
CA ARG A 151 -7.78 -16.10 -6.38
C ARG A 151 -8.73 -15.60 -7.44
N THR A 152 -8.62 -16.16 -8.64
CA THR A 152 -9.44 -15.82 -9.79
C THR A 152 -10.82 -16.47 -9.74
N GLY A 153 -11.72 -16.04 -10.63
CA GLY A 153 -13.07 -16.55 -10.81
C GLY A 153 -14.16 -15.60 -10.34
N LEU A 154 -15.40 -16.05 -10.51
CA LEU A 154 -16.59 -15.34 -10.05
C LEU A 154 -16.83 -15.65 -8.58
N LYS A 155 -16.99 -14.63 -7.78
CA LYS A 155 -17.18 -14.65 -6.32
C LYS A 155 -18.36 -13.76 -5.95
N LYS A 156 -18.71 -13.75 -4.64
CA LYS A 156 -19.71 -12.83 -4.08
C LYS A 156 -19.19 -12.19 -2.81
N ILE A 157 -19.55 -10.93 -2.59
CA ILE A 157 -19.33 -10.29 -1.29
C ILE A 157 -20.23 -11.00 -0.26
N TYR A 158 -19.65 -11.76 0.65
CA TYR A 158 -20.39 -12.52 1.66
C TYR A 158 -20.39 -11.88 3.04
N TRP A 159 -19.38 -11.02 3.33
CA TRP A 159 -19.25 -10.31 4.60
C TRP A 159 -18.64 -8.95 4.41
N ARG A 160 -19.07 -8.00 5.24
CA ARG A 160 -18.58 -6.62 5.22
C ARG A 160 -18.36 -6.15 6.65
N ASP A 161 -17.25 -5.44 6.87
CA ASP A 161 -16.89 -4.85 8.16
C ASP A 161 -16.09 -3.56 7.90
N ILE A 162 -16.67 -2.42 8.32
CA ILE A 162 -16.09 -1.10 8.03
C ILE A 162 -14.82 -0.81 8.84
N ASN A 163 -14.71 -1.38 10.03
CA ASN A 163 -13.61 -1.18 10.97
C ASN A 163 -12.81 -2.46 11.23
N HIS A 164 -12.78 -3.36 10.25
CA HIS A 164 -12.13 -4.65 10.40
C HIS A 164 -10.66 -4.54 10.80
N VAL A 165 -10.25 -5.40 11.74
CA VAL A 165 -8.85 -5.65 12.08
C VAL A 165 -8.54 -7.11 11.80
N SER A 166 -7.50 -7.36 11.01
CA SER A 166 -7.06 -8.72 10.70
C SER A 166 -6.63 -9.46 11.97
N THR A 167 -7.26 -10.58 12.28
CA THR A 167 -6.87 -11.43 13.41
C THR A 167 -5.58 -12.20 13.13
N VAL A 168 -5.22 -12.39 11.86
CA VAL A 168 -4.01 -13.11 11.45
C VAL A 168 -2.78 -12.21 11.48
N TYR A 169 -2.92 -10.96 11.05
CA TYR A 169 -1.80 -10.02 10.88
C TYR A 169 -1.81 -8.86 11.87
N ASN A 170 -2.86 -8.73 12.67
CA ASN A 170 -3.08 -7.65 13.62
C ASN A 170 -2.90 -6.26 12.99
N VAL A 171 -3.48 -6.07 11.81
CA VAL A 171 -3.45 -4.81 11.07
C VAL A 171 -4.85 -4.31 10.72
N PRO A 172 -5.09 -2.99 10.74
CA PRO A 172 -6.36 -2.42 10.30
C PRO A 172 -6.63 -2.70 8.82
N MET A 173 -7.85 -3.07 8.52
CA MET A 173 -8.39 -3.30 7.16
C MET A 173 -9.71 -2.53 6.99
N PRO A 174 -9.71 -1.18 7.02
CA PRO A 174 -10.93 -0.40 6.93
C PRO A 174 -11.69 -0.65 5.63
N TYR A 175 -13.03 -0.57 5.69
CA TYR A 175 -13.94 -0.80 4.56
C TYR A 175 -13.82 -2.20 3.96
N SER A 176 -13.55 -3.21 4.77
CA SER A 176 -13.40 -4.59 4.31
C SER A 176 -14.69 -5.15 3.72
N GLN A 177 -14.59 -5.70 2.52
CA GLN A 177 -15.63 -6.42 1.81
C GLN A 177 -15.06 -7.76 1.37
N PHE A 178 -15.37 -8.82 2.11
CA PHE A 178 -14.83 -10.16 1.91
C PHE A 178 -15.59 -10.89 0.81
N PHE A 179 -14.84 -11.45 -0.15
CA PHE A 179 -15.43 -12.14 -1.29
C PHE A 179 -14.90 -13.57 -1.51
N ASP A 180 -13.75 -13.95 -0.89
CA ASP A 180 -13.20 -15.30 -1.05
C ASP A 180 -12.28 -15.69 0.11
N GLY A 181 -12.78 -16.47 1.11
CA GLY A 181 -11.99 -17.11 2.16
C GLY A 181 -10.94 -16.21 2.83
N GLY A 182 -11.31 -15.04 3.28
CA GLY A 182 -10.44 -14.05 3.91
C GLY A 182 -9.81 -13.05 2.94
N GLN A 183 -10.00 -13.19 1.63
CA GLN A 183 -9.63 -12.15 0.65
C GLN A 183 -10.73 -11.11 0.55
N ALA A 184 -10.35 -9.84 0.62
CA ALA A 184 -11.27 -8.71 0.66
C ALA A 184 -10.73 -7.50 -0.12
N PHE A 185 -11.65 -6.65 -0.58
CA PHE A 185 -11.32 -5.24 -0.83
C PHE A 185 -11.15 -4.54 0.51
N HIS A 186 -10.12 -3.75 0.70
CA HIS A 186 -9.97 -2.90 1.88
C HIS A 186 -8.97 -1.78 1.66
N SER A 187 -9.06 -0.74 2.48
CA SER A 187 -8.11 0.37 2.48
C SER A 187 -6.76 -0.02 3.09
N VAL A 188 -5.70 0.55 2.53
CA VAL A 188 -4.36 0.57 3.13
C VAL A 188 -3.72 1.94 2.96
N ASN A 189 -2.84 2.31 3.89
CA ASN A 189 -2.04 3.53 3.79
C ASN A 189 -0.67 3.23 3.16
N LEU A 190 -0.70 2.69 1.94
CA LEU A 190 0.47 2.34 1.15
C LEU A 190 0.26 2.76 -0.30
N SER A 191 1.35 2.95 -1.04
CA SER A 191 1.26 3.09 -2.49
C SER A 191 0.67 1.81 -3.11
N MET A 192 -0.25 1.95 -4.08
CA MET A 192 -0.82 0.82 -4.81
C MET A 192 0.22 0.10 -5.68
N TRP A 193 1.36 0.73 -5.89
CA TRP A 193 2.50 0.18 -6.62
C TRP A 193 3.62 -0.34 -5.70
N ASN A 194 3.39 -0.38 -4.37
CA ASN A 194 4.36 -0.91 -3.41
C ASN A 194 4.53 -2.43 -3.60
N PRO A 195 5.74 -2.91 -4.01
CA PRO A 195 6.00 -4.33 -4.10
C PRO A 195 6.15 -4.97 -2.71
N PRO A 196 6.06 -6.30 -2.59
CA PRO A 196 5.69 -7.25 -3.65
C PRO A 196 4.18 -7.43 -3.83
N GLY A 197 3.34 -6.96 -2.93
CA GLY A 197 1.91 -7.13 -2.94
C GLY A 197 1.34 -7.54 -1.57
N SER A 198 0.03 -7.83 -1.52
CA SER A 198 -0.72 -8.24 -0.34
C SER A 198 -0.57 -9.75 -0.03
N HIS A 199 -1.27 -10.23 0.99
CA HIS A 199 -1.47 -11.66 1.27
C HIS A 199 -2.76 -12.20 0.64
N GLY A 200 -3.17 -11.64 -0.51
CA GLY A 200 -4.33 -12.09 -1.27
C GLY A 200 -5.46 -11.07 -1.35
N CYS A 201 -5.54 -10.11 -0.44
CA CYS A 201 -6.52 -9.04 -0.51
C CYS A 201 -6.27 -8.09 -1.68
N VAL A 202 -7.31 -7.41 -2.12
CA VAL A 202 -7.28 -6.31 -3.08
C VAL A 202 -7.19 -5.01 -2.28
N ASN A 203 -5.96 -4.54 -2.07
CA ASN A 203 -5.71 -3.29 -1.39
C ASN A 203 -6.10 -2.10 -2.27
N MET A 204 -6.65 -1.07 -1.67
CA MET A 204 -7.12 0.15 -2.31
C MET A 204 -6.70 1.39 -1.53
N THR A 205 -6.71 2.55 -2.17
CA THR A 205 -6.64 3.81 -1.43
C THR A 205 -7.89 3.96 -0.54
N THR A 206 -7.80 4.78 0.52
CA THR A 206 -8.97 5.02 1.38
C THR A 206 -10.13 5.64 0.60
N LYS A 207 -9.85 6.52 -0.37
CA LYS A 207 -10.85 7.09 -1.27
C LYS A 207 -11.61 6.01 -2.04
N ASP A 208 -10.87 5.09 -2.66
CA ASP A 208 -11.44 4.06 -3.51
C ASP A 208 -12.18 2.99 -2.69
N ALA A 209 -11.62 2.59 -1.54
CA ALA A 209 -12.29 1.66 -0.63
C ALA A 209 -13.61 2.21 -0.08
N LYS A 210 -13.67 3.52 0.24
CA LYS A 210 -14.93 4.21 0.60
C LYS A 210 -15.95 4.19 -0.53
N ALA A 211 -15.53 4.46 -1.76
CA ALA A 211 -16.41 4.42 -2.93
C ALA A 211 -16.95 3.01 -3.16
N TYR A 212 -16.09 1.98 -3.08
CA TYR A 212 -16.52 0.57 -3.18
C TYR A 212 -17.49 0.19 -2.07
N TRP A 213 -17.23 0.64 -0.84
CA TRP A 213 -18.15 0.43 0.29
C TRP A 213 -19.55 1.00 0.04
N SER A 214 -19.63 2.17 -0.55
CA SER A 214 -20.91 2.85 -0.84
C SER A 214 -21.66 2.25 -2.04
N LEU A 215 -20.91 1.75 -3.04
CA LEU A 215 -21.46 1.28 -4.31
C LEU A 215 -21.81 -0.21 -4.32
N LEU A 216 -21.12 -1.01 -3.52
CA LEU A 216 -21.30 -2.46 -3.42
C LEU A 216 -21.98 -2.84 -2.10
N LYS A 217 -22.67 -3.97 -2.11
CA LYS A 217 -23.35 -4.55 -0.94
C LYS A 217 -23.08 -6.05 -0.82
N LYS A 218 -23.43 -6.65 0.30
CA LYS A 218 -23.43 -8.11 0.46
C LYS A 218 -24.33 -8.74 -0.60
N GLY A 219 -23.81 -9.77 -1.27
CA GLY A 219 -24.46 -10.46 -2.38
C GLY A 219 -24.02 -10.00 -3.77
N ASP A 220 -23.43 -8.80 -3.91
CA ASP A 220 -22.91 -8.34 -5.20
C ASP A 220 -21.75 -9.22 -5.68
N ASP A 221 -21.65 -9.36 -6.99
CA ASP A 221 -20.63 -10.19 -7.63
C ASP A 221 -19.27 -9.51 -7.67
N VAL A 222 -18.23 -10.32 -7.59
CA VAL A 222 -16.82 -9.93 -7.78
C VAL A 222 -16.20 -10.89 -8.78
N PHE A 223 -15.66 -10.38 -9.87
CA PHE A 223 -14.94 -11.18 -10.85
C PHE A 223 -13.47 -10.83 -10.88
N VAL A 224 -12.64 -11.81 -10.56
CA VAL A 224 -11.18 -11.68 -10.55
C VAL A 224 -10.58 -12.48 -11.69
N TYR A 225 -9.76 -11.86 -12.53
CA TYR A 225 -9.18 -12.51 -13.70
C TYR A 225 -7.76 -12.02 -14.01
N GLY A 226 -7.14 -12.72 -14.96
CA GLY A 226 -5.76 -12.45 -15.33
C GLY A 226 -4.75 -13.03 -14.34
N ARG A 227 -3.49 -12.62 -14.47
CA ARG A 227 -2.40 -13.05 -13.60
C ARG A 227 -1.48 -11.88 -13.30
N LYS A 228 -1.21 -11.64 -12.02
CA LYS A 228 -0.23 -10.64 -11.63
C LYS A 228 1.17 -11.08 -12.06
N PRO A 229 1.96 -10.22 -12.72
CA PRO A 229 3.34 -10.53 -13.05
C PRO A 229 4.15 -10.92 -11.80
N GLY A 230 4.89 -12.03 -11.88
CA GLY A 230 5.71 -12.53 -10.78
C GLY A 230 4.97 -13.34 -9.69
N THR A 231 3.70 -13.72 -9.93
CA THR A 231 2.93 -14.60 -9.02
C THR A 231 2.59 -15.94 -9.66
#